data_6dc64134ae46fcc78a83b57041d7a1b7
#
_entry.id   6dc64134ae46fcc78a83b57041d7a1b7
#
_cell.length_a   1.000
_cell.length_b   1.000
_cell.length_c   1.000
_cell.angle_alpha   90.00
_cell.angle_beta   90.00
_cell.angle_gamma   90.00
#
_symmetry.space_group_name_H-M   'P 1'
#
loop_
_entity.id
_entity.type
_entity.pdbx_description
1 polymer ?
#
loop_
_entity_poly.entity_id
_entity_poly.type
_entity_poly.pdbx_seq_one_letter_code
_entity_poly.pdbx_strand_id
1 'polypeptide(L)'
;MHQEIIARFNSLKEKQLSIDITRGKPDTNQLDLSNKLLNLSIPLVSENGIDLRNYGEPFGIVEARRLGSELLNAPVENIIAGEQSSLLLTYQTILSNYLFAEPLAWKSLKKPKFICPVPGFDRHFKLLEDFGIEAVPISLIEDGINTQQFEETINDGEEYLGILCVPRHSNPSGTTYSDENIKKMFEIGLNFSNKFLFLFDHAYLI
;
A
#
# COMPACT_ATOMS: atom_id res chain seq x y z
N MET A 1 -32.91 13.64 21.43
CA MET A 1 -31.53 13.41 20.94
C MET A 1 -30.54 13.10 22.08
N HIS A 2 -30.25 14.00 23.06
CA HIS A 2 -29.28 13.71 24.15
C HIS A 2 -29.72 12.53 25.03
N GLN A 3 -30.98 12.50 25.48
CA GLN A 3 -31.52 11.42 26.33
C GLN A 3 -31.55 10.05 25.59
N GLU A 4 -31.81 10.03 24.30
CA GLU A 4 -31.77 8.80 23.46
C GLU A 4 -30.34 8.24 23.36
N ILE A 5 -29.35 9.11 23.19
CA ILE A 5 -27.93 8.70 23.16
C ILE A 5 -27.53 8.07 24.48
N ILE A 6 -27.91 8.69 25.62
CA ILE A 6 -27.64 8.15 26.95
C ILE A 6 -28.33 6.80 27.14
N ALA A 7 -29.61 6.69 26.77
CA ALA A 7 -30.35 5.43 26.88
C ALA A 7 -29.70 4.32 26.05
N ARG A 8 -29.28 4.60 24.79
CA ARG A 8 -28.59 3.67 23.92
C ARG A 8 -27.23 3.28 24.49
N PHE A 9 -26.45 4.22 25.02
CA PHE A 9 -25.19 3.94 25.68
C PHE A 9 -25.36 2.98 26.85
N ASN A 10 -26.33 3.27 27.76
CA ASN A 10 -26.61 2.42 28.92
C ASN A 10 -27.04 1.01 28.49
N SER A 11 -27.91 0.89 27.49
CA SER A 11 -28.34 -0.40 26.95
C SER A 11 -27.17 -1.21 26.38
N LEU A 12 -26.21 -0.58 25.70
CA LEU A 12 -25.01 -1.25 25.21
C LEU A 12 -24.09 -1.66 26.37
N LYS A 13 -23.95 -0.83 27.40
CA LYS A 13 -23.16 -1.12 28.59
C LYS A 13 -23.70 -2.33 29.36
N GLU A 14 -25.02 -2.43 29.49
CA GLU A 14 -25.70 -3.57 30.15
C GLU A 14 -25.44 -4.90 29.43
N LYS A 15 -25.18 -4.89 28.11
CA LYS A 15 -24.86 -6.11 27.34
C LYS A 15 -23.49 -6.69 27.67
N GLN A 16 -22.66 -5.98 28.41
CA GLN A 16 -21.28 -6.42 28.79
C GLN A 16 -20.48 -6.98 27.60
N LEU A 17 -20.57 -6.31 26.46
CA LEU A 17 -19.91 -6.72 25.23
C LEU A 17 -18.37 -6.71 25.41
N SER A 18 -17.72 -7.81 25.07
CA SER A 18 -16.27 -7.92 25.00
C SER A 18 -15.84 -7.95 23.51
N ILE A 19 -15.88 -6.79 22.87
CA ILE A 19 -15.55 -6.66 21.44
C ILE A 19 -14.29 -5.81 21.33
N ASP A 20 -13.22 -6.41 20.80
CA ASP A 20 -11.98 -5.69 20.46
C ASP A 20 -12.09 -5.14 19.04
N ILE A 21 -12.13 -3.81 18.91
CA ILE A 21 -12.13 -3.08 17.62
C ILE A 21 -10.81 -2.37 17.37
N THR A 22 -9.77 -2.64 18.16
CA THR A 22 -8.48 -1.95 18.04
C THR A 22 -7.69 -2.44 16.81
N ARG A 23 -8.01 -3.62 16.29
CA ARG A 23 -7.40 -4.18 15.07
C ARG A 23 -8.42 -4.95 14.25
N GLY A 24 -8.48 -4.65 12.95
CA GLY A 24 -9.18 -5.48 11.98
C GLY A 24 -8.43 -6.81 11.80
N LYS A 25 -9.09 -7.93 12.12
CA LYS A 25 -8.56 -9.29 11.94
C LYS A 25 -9.65 -10.17 11.35
N PRO A 26 -9.31 -11.09 10.42
CA PRO A 26 -10.24 -12.14 10.03
C PRO A 26 -10.63 -12.97 11.27
N ASP A 27 -11.89 -13.34 11.35
CA ASP A 27 -12.34 -14.24 12.42
C ASP A 27 -11.95 -15.72 12.11
N THR A 28 -12.13 -16.59 13.07
CA THR A 28 -11.74 -18.01 12.95
C THR A 28 -12.43 -18.69 11.76
N ASN A 29 -13.72 -18.42 11.51
CA ASN A 29 -14.44 -19.03 10.40
C ASN A 29 -13.90 -18.58 9.03
N GLN A 30 -13.46 -17.31 8.93
CA GLN A 30 -12.80 -16.81 7.72
C GLN A 30 -11.44 -17.48 7.52
N LEU A 31 -10.65 -17.65 8.59
CA LEU A 31 -9.34 -18.34 8.52
C LEU A 31 -9.48 -19.82 8.15
N ASP A 32 -10.55 -20.48 8.61
CA ASP A 32 -10.82 -21.89 8.31
C ASP A 32 -11.00 -22.16 6.81
N LEU A 33 -11.41 -21.17 6.02
CA LEU A 33 -11.48 -21.30 4.56
C LEU A 33 -10.13 -21.65 3.93
N SER A 34 -9.03 -21.24 4.55
CA SER A 34 -7.66 -21.44 4.06
C SER A 34 -7.00 -22.71 4.61
N ASN A 35 -7.62 -23.43 5.56
CA ASN A 35 -7.00 -24.58 6.23
C ASN A 35 -6.56 -25.68 5.26
N LYS A 36 -7.23 -25.84 4.12
CA LYS A 36 -6.84 -26.82 3.09
C LYS A 36 -5.45 -26.56 2.51
N LEU A 37 -4.97 -25.30 2.52
CA LEU A 37 -3.64 -24.95 2.03
C LEU A 37 -2.53 -25.58 2.86
N LEU A 38 -2.77 -25.80 4.17
CA LEU A 38 -1.80 -26.42 5.08
C LEU A 38 -1.50 -27.90 4.76
N ASN A 39 -2.37 -28.53 3.99
CA ASN A 39 -2.23 -29.94 3.61
C ASN A 39 -1.73 -30.14 2.18
N LEU A 40 -1.33 -29.06 1.49
CA LEU A 40 -0.78 -29.17 0.15
C LEU A 40 0.66 -29.69 0.21
N SER A 41 0.95 -30.62 -0.71
CA SER A 41 2.32 -31.06 -0.96
C SER A 41 3.03 -29.98 -1.81
N ILE A 42 4.11 -29.43 -1.28
CA ILE A 42 4.91 -28.43 -2.00
C ILE A 42 5.98 -29.19 -2.81
N PRO A 43 6.09 -28.96 -4.13
CA PRO A 43 7.19 -29.49 -4.92
C PRO A 43 8.54 -29.09 -4.35
N LEU A 44 9.53 -29.98 -4.40
CA LEU A 44 10.87 -29.65 -3.92
C LEU A 44 11.73 -28.93 -4.99
N VAL A 45 11.27 -28.94 -6.21
CA VAL A 45 11.97 -28.35 -7.37
C VAL A 45 10.97 -27.48 -8.13
N SER A 46 11.38 -26.27 -8.50
CA SER A 46 10.58 -25.35 -9.31
C SER A 46 10.52 -25.81 -10.79
N GLU A 47 9.62 -25.25 -11.57
CA GLU A 47 9.49 -25.55 -13.02
C GLU A 47 10.81 -25.35 -13.81
N ASN A 48 11.63 -24.40 -13.40
CA ASN A 48 12.94 -24.13 -14.01
C ASN A 48 14.09 -24.95 -13.40
N GLY A 49 13.78 -25.98 -12.57
CA GLY A 49 14.75 -26.94 -12.06
C GLY A 49 15.52 -26.52 -10.81
N ILE A 50 15.08 -25.47 -10.12
CA ILE A 50 15.73 -24.99 -8.89
C ILE A 50 15.25 -25.79 -7.69
N ASP A 51 16.16 -26.33 -6.89
CA ASP A 51 15.85 -26.98 -5.61
C ASP A 51 15.40 -25.92 -4.59
N LEU A 52 14.10 -25.92 -4.25
CA LEU A 52 13.47 -24.96 -3.35
C LEU A 52 13.93 -25.05 -1.89
N ARG A 53 14.71 -26.05 -1.54
CA ARG A 53 15.34 -26.20 -0.23
C ARG A 53 16.67 -25.47 -0.13
N ASN A 54 17.19 -24.95 -1.23
CA ASN A 54 18.46 -24.23 -1.31
C ASN A 54 18.23 -22.70 -1.30
N TYR A 55 19.25 -21.93 -1.64
CA TYR A 55 19.14 -20.47 -1.79
C TYR A 55 18.09 -20.11 -2.84
N GLY A 56 17.26 -19.11 -2.52
CA GLY A 56 16.26 -18.59 -3.43
C GLY A 56 16.84 -17.73 -4.56
N GLU A 57 16.00 -17.45 -5.56
CA GLU A 57 16.32 -16.49 -6.62
C GLU A 57 16.05 -15.05 -6.19
N PRO A 58 16.85 -14.06 -6.67
CA PRO A 58 16.69 -12.64 -6.27
C PRO A 58 15.30 -12.06 -6.55
N PHE A 59 14.61 -12.54 -7.60
CA PHE A 59 13.28 -12.08 -7.99
C PHE A 59 12.15 -13.01 -7.54
N GLY A 60 12.47 -14.10 -6.84
CA GLY A 60 11.53 -15.15 -6.50
C GLY A 60 11.33 -16.18 -7.61
N ILE A 61 10.75 -17.33 -7.26
CA ILE A 61 10.54 -18.43 -8.20
C ILE A 61 9.52 -18.05 -9.28
N VAL A 62 9.64 -18.65 -10.45
CA VAL A 62 8.81 -18.31 -11.62
C VAL A 62 7.32 -18.50 -11.36
N GLU A 63 6.94 -19.54 -10.58
CA GLU A 63 5.55 -19.82 -10.22
C GLU A 63 4.94 -18.69 -9.37
N ALA A 64 5.69 -18.19 -8.39
CA ALA A 64 5.23 -17.07 -7.54
C ALA A 64 5.13 -15.78 -8.35
N ARG A 65 6.08 -15.52 -9.26
CA ARG A 65 6.05 -14.36 -10.15
C ARG A 65 4.88 -14.44 -11.14
N ARG A 66 4.56 -15.63 -11.65
CA ARG A 66 3.39 -15.85 -12.53
C ARG A 66 2.09 -15.57 -11.78
N LEU A 67 1.96 -16.06 -10.54
CA LEU A 67 0.81 -15.73 -9.68
C LEU A 67 0.70 -14.22 -9.45
N GLY A 68 1.80 -13.54 -9.15
CA GLY A 68 1.83 -12.08 -9.02
C GLY A 68 1.44 -11.36 -10.32
N SER A 69 1.86 -11.88 -11.47
CA SER A 69 1.48 -11.38 -12.80
C SER A 69 -0.03 -11.45 -13.04
N GLU A 70 -0.66 -12.57 -12.68
CA GLU A 70 -2.11 -12.75 -12.79
C GLU A 70 -2.87 -11.80 -11.84
N LEU A 71 -2.42 -11.70 -10.58
CA LEU A 71 -3.05 -10.85 -9.57
C LEU A 71 -2.95 -9.35 -9.90
N LEU A 72 -1.80 -8.92 -10.40
CA LEU A 72 -1.52 -7.50 -10.68
C LEU A 72 -1.80 -7.10 -12.13
N ASN A 73 -2.18 -8.06 -12.99
CA ASN A 73 -2.32 -7.85 -14.43
C ASN A 73 -1.10 -7.15 -15.04
N ALA A 74 0.09 -7.62 -14.68
CA ALA A 74 1.37 -7.05 -15.11
C ALA A 74 2.26 -8.14 -15.74
N PRO A 75 3.18 -7.80 -16.68
CA PRO A 75 4.11 -8.75 -17.25
C PRO A 75 4.95 -9.46 -16.18
N VAL A 76 5.18 -10.77 -16.32
CA VAL A 76 5.89 -11.58 -15.32
C VAL A 76 7.33 -11.12 -15.07
N GLU A 77 7.97 -10.53 -16.08
CA GLU A 77 9.30 -9.93 -16.00
C GLU A 77 9.35 -8.70 -15.09
N ASN A 78 8.20 -8.05 -14.86
CA ASN A 78 8.06 -6.89 -13.97
C ASN A 78 7.67 -7.28 -12.54
N ILE A 79 7.56 -8.59 -12.25
CA ILE A 79 7.17 -9.09 -10.93
C ILE A 79 8.41 -9.51 -10.14
N ILE A 80 8.48 -9.03 -8.93
CA ILE A 80 9.38 -9.54 -7.88
C ILE A 80 8.51 -10.15 -6.80
N ALA A 81 8.70 -11.44 -6.54
CA ALA A 81 8.03 -12.15 -5.46
C ALA A 81 8.95 -12.22 -4.25
N GLY A 82 8.63 -11.46 -3.24
CA GLY A 82 9.41 -11.42 -2.00
C GLY A 82 8.54 -10.95 -0.84
N GLU A 83 9.04 -11.15 0.35
CA GLU A 83 8.44 -10.68 1.60
C GLU A 83 6.96 -11.13 1.82
N GLN A 84 6.49 -10.90 3.02
CA GLN A 84 5.13 -11.26 3.45
C GLN A 84 4.29 -10.03 3.85
N SER A 85 4.81 -8.83 3.62
CA SER A 85 4.21 -7.58 4.06
C SER A 85 4.37 -6.51 2.99
N SER A 86 3.26 -5.94 2.53
CA SER A 86 3.26 -4.80 1.61
C SER A 86 4.04 -3.60 2.18
N LEU A 87 3.94 -3.37 3.50
CA LEU A 87 4.71 -2.32 4.17
C LEU A 87 6.22 -2.54 4.06
N LEU A 88 6.68 -3.80 4.15
CA LEU A 88 8.12 -4.12 4.02
C LEU A 88 8.58 -3.95 2.57
N LEU A 89 7.76 -4.32 1.60
CA LEU A 89 8.03 -4.05 0.17
C LEU A 89 8.10 -2.54 -0.11
N THR A 90 7.20 -1.75 0.48
CA THR A 90 7.23 -0.29 0.42
C THR A 90 8.52 0.26 1.04
N TYR A 91 8.90 -0.24 2.21
CA TYR A 91 10.17 0.12 2.86
C TYR A 91 11.37 -0.16 1.96
N GLN A 92 11.46 -1.35 1.36
CA GLN A 92 12.57 -1.73 0.48
C GLN A 92 12.61 -0.84 -0.78
N THR A 93 11.45 -0.52 -1.34
CA THR A 93 11.36 0.39 -2.50
C THR A 93 11.86 1.79 -2.15
N ILE A 94 11.44 2.33 -1.01
CA ILE A 94 11.89 3.65 -0.53
C ILE A 94 13.39 3.59 -0.21
N LEU A 95 13.87 2.58 0.50
CA LEU A 95 15.28 2.41 0.84
C LEU A 95 16.17 2.34 -0.41
N SER A 96 15.75 1.59 -1.42
CA SER A 96 16.49 1.48 -2.69
C SER A 96 16.63 2.85 -3.36
N ASN A 97 15.55 3.60 -3.47
CA ASN A 97 15.61 4.95 -4.05
C ASN A 97 16.36 5.94 -3.15
N TYR A 98 16.20 5.82 -1.83
CA TYR A 98 16.92 6.66 -0.86
C TYR A 98 18.43 6.52 -1.01
N LEU A 99 18.92 5.31 -1.28
CA LEU A 99 20.35 5.03 -1.39
C LEU A 99 20.88 5.16 -2.81
N PHE A 100 20.10 4.79 -3.84
CA PHE A 100 20.62 4.50 -5.18
C PHE A 100 19.83 5.13 -6.35
N ALA A 101 18.82 6.01 -6.09
CA ALA A 101 18.10 6.65 -7.18
C ALA A 101 19.03 7.47 -8.09
N GLU A 102 18.80 7.40 -9.39
CA GLU A 102 19.52 8.15 -10.42
C GLU A 102 18.67 9.33 -10.94
N PRO A 103 19.28 10.48 -11.23
CA PRO A 103 20.72 10.79 -11.16
C PRO A 103 21.20 11.17 -9.76
N LEU A 104 20.30 11.29 -8.77
CA LEU A 104 20.60 11.71 -7.41
C LEU A 104 19.82 10.87 -6.40
N ALA A 105 20.53 10.19 -5.52
CA ALA A 105 19.94 9.44 -4.40
C ALA A 105 19.14 10.38 -3.47
N TRP A 106 17.96 9.96 -3.04
CA TRP A 106 17.05 10.81 -2.25
C TRP A 106 17.67 11.30 -0.93
N LYS A 107 18.58 10.52 -0.32
CA LYS A 107 19.35 10.95 0.86
C LYS A 107 20.15 12.24 0.67
N SER A 108 20.40 12.64 -0.57
CA SER A 108 21.14 13.85 -0.92
C SER A 108 20.26 15.07 -1.13
N LEU A 109 18.94 14.87 -1.15
CA LEU A 109 17.96 15.94 -1.28
C LEU A 109 17.79 16.67 0.06
N LYS A 110 17.55 17.98 0.01
CA LYS A 110 17.43 18.79 1.25
C LYS A 110 16.09 18.59 1.95
N LYS A 111 15.01 18.49 1.19
CA LYS A 111 13.65 18.40 1.70
C LYS A 111 12.79 17.52 0.79
N PRO A 112 13.10 16.20 0.71
CA PRO A 112 12.31 15.31 -0.12
C PRO A 112 10.88 15.20 0.42
N LYS A 113 9.90 15.23 -0.49
CA LYS A 113 8.47 15.18 -0.16
C LYS A 113 7.76 14.05 -0.89
N PHE A 114 6.79 13.45 -0.22
CA PHE A 114 5.84 12.50 -0.81
C PHE A 114 4.41 12.97 -0.55
N ILE A 115 3.57 12.92 -1.55
CA ILE A 115 2.13 13.13 -1.38
C ILE A 115 1.52 11.90 -0.71
N CYS A 116 0.69 12.14 0.32
CA CYS A 116 0.01 11.10 1.06
C CYS A 116 -1.47 11.45 1.25
N PRO A 117 -2.40 10.70 0.66
CA PRO A 117 -3.83 10.92 0.87
C PRO A 117 -4.24 10.68 2.33
N VAL A 118 -5.10 11.55 2.85
CA VAL A 118 -5.65 11.48 4.22
C VAL A 118 -7.18 11.51 4.20
N PRO A 119 -7.82 10.67 5.08
CA PRO A 119 -7.23 9.74 6.03
C PRO A 119 -6.52 8.57 5.34
N GLY A 120 -5.38 8.13 5.87
CA GLY A 120 -4.53 7.09 5.26
C GLY A 120 -3.93 6.14 6.31
N PHE A 121 -3.21 5.13 5.85
CA PHE A 121 -2.55 4.16 6.72
C PHE A 121 -1.37 4.80 7.46
N ASP A 122 -1.45 4.88 8.77
CA ASP A 122 -0.53 5.62 9.65
C ASP A 122 0.95 5.18 9.51
N ARG A 123 1.18 3.91 9.20
CA ARG A 123 2.53 3.35 9.03
C ARG A 123 3.28 3.93 7.84
N HIS A 124 2.58 4.33 6.79
CA HIS A 124 3.18 5.00 5.63
C HIS A 124 3.79 6.35 6.02
N PHE A 125 3.08 7.14 6.83
CA PHE A 125 3.59 8.43 7.32
C PHE A 125 4.82 8.26 8.19
N LYS A 126 4.77 7.30 9.12
CA LYS A 126 5.91 7.01 10.00
C LYS A 126 7.12 6.52 9.21
N LEU A 127 6.89 5.68 8.21
CA LEU A 127 7.96 5.20 7.33
C LEU A 127 8.67 6.34 6.61
N LEU A 128 7.94 7.27 6.02
CA LEU A 128 8.50 8.43 5.34
C LEU A 128 9.27 9.33 6.32
N GLU A 129 8.70 9.59 7.49
CA GLU A 129 9.35 10.36 8.55
C GLU A 129 10.71 9.77 8.96
N ASP A 130 10.80 8.45 9.10
CA ASP A 130 12.03 7.74 9.50
C ASP A 130 13.15 7.88 8.43
N PHE A 131 12.80 8.14 7.19
CA PHE A 131 13.74 8.49 6.11
C PHE A 131 13.99 10.01 5.97
N GLY A 132 13.38 10.85 6.82
CA GLY A 132 13.45 12.30 6.70
C GLY A 132 12.73 12.84 5.46
N ILE A 133 11.75 12.07 4.95
CA ILE A 133 10.90 12.45 3.82
C ILE A 133 9.60 13.06 4.39
N GLU A 134 9.26 14.27 3.98
CA GLU A 134 8.03 14.92 4.39
C GLU A 134 6.81 14.27 3.71
N ALA A 135 5.86 13.81 4.52
CA ALA A 135 4.57 13.34 4.03
C ALA A 135 3.60 14.53 3.91
N VAL A 136 3.31 14.96 2.69
CA VAL A 136 2.43 16.10 2.40
C VAL A 136 1.01 15.60 2.21
N PRO A 137 0.07 15.99 3.10
CA PRO A 137 -1.29 15.47 3.05
C PRO A 137 -2.12 16.11 1.93
N ILE A 138 -2.91 15.28 1.23
CA ILE A 138 -4.00 15.71 0.37
C ILE A 138 -5.29 15.00 0.76
N SER A 139 -6.43 15.61 0.49
CA SER A 139 -7.72 15.04 0.88
C SER A 139 -8.07 13.80 0.06
N LEU A 140 -8.47 12.73 0.75
CA LEU A 140 -9.16 11.60 0.15
C LEU A 140 -10.65 11.93 0.06
N ILE A 141 -11.24 11.75 -1.12
CA ILE A 141 -12.66 11.97 -1.40
C ILE A 141 -13.36 10.63 -1.69
N GLU A 142 -14.63 10.66 -2.06
CA GLU A 142 -15.45 9.45 -2.21
C GLU A 142 -14.87 8.43 -3.20
N ASP A 143 -14.29 8.90 -4.31
CA ASP A 143 -13.82 8.07 -5.44
C ASP A 143 -12.30 8.15 -5.68
N GLY A 144 -11.52 8.63 -4.70
CA GLY A 144 -10.07 8.69 -4.81
C GLY A 144 -9.46 9.91 -4.12
N ILE A 145 -8.41 10.47 -4.70
CA ILE A 145 -7.77 11.69 -4.20
C ILE A 145 -8.49 12.94 -4.72
N ASN A 146 -8.40 14.05 -3.98
CA ASN A 146 -8.76 15.35 -4.52
C ASN A 146 -7.69 15.77 -5.55
N THR A 147 -7.97 15.54 -6.84
CA THR A 147 -7.01 15.76 -7.93
C THR A 147 -6.69 17.24 -8.14
N GLN A 148 -7.63 18.15 -7.86
CA GLN A 148 -7.37 19.58 -7.91
C GLN A 148 -6.36 19.98 -6.82
N GLN A 149 -6.59 19.55 -5.58
CA GLN A 149 -5.65 19.81 -4.49
C GLN A 149 -4.27 19.19 -4.78
N PHE A 150 -4.24 17.98 -5.37
CA PHE A 150 -3.00 17.34 -5.78
C PHE A 150 -2.22 18.18 -6.77
N GLU A 151 -2.87 18.65 -7.83
CA GLU A 151 -2.27 19.50 -8.86
C GLU A 151 -1.75 20.83 -8.29
N GLU A 152 -2.55 21.49 -7.45
CA GLU A 152 -2.15 22.72 -6.77
C GLU A 152 -0.93 22.51 -5.85
N THR A 153 -0.92 21.39 -5.11
CA THR A 153 0.15 21.06 -4.15
C THR A 153 1.48 20.82 -4.85
N ILE A 154 1.53 19.98 -5.90
CA ILE A 154 2.82 19.67 -6.56
C ILE A 154 3.38 20.82 -7.39
N ASN A 155 2.58 21.83 -7.70
CA ASN A 155 3.00 23.01 -8.44
C ASN A 155 3.40 24.20 -7.53
N ASP A 156 3.65 23.97 -6.25
CA ASP A 156 4.07 25.01 -5.28
C ASP A 156 5.55 25.41 -5.41
N GLY A 157 6.30 24.81 -6.33
CA GLY A 157 7.72 25.06 -6.58
C GLY A 157 8.68 24.23 -5.72
N GLU A 158 8.16 23.31 -4.91
CA GLU A 158 8.95 22.38 -4.11
C GLU A 158 9.22 21.07 -4.87
N GLU A 159 10.08 20.22 -4.30
CA GLU A 159 10.50 18.96 -4.93
C GLU A 159 9.71 17.77 -4.39
N TYR A 160 8.85 17.18 -5.23
CA TYR A 160 8.06 16.01 -4.90
C TYR A 160 8.60 14.75 -5.59
N LEU A 161 8.79 13.69 -4.81
CA LEU A 161 9.30 12.39 -5.28
C LEU A 161 8.20 11.50 -5.84
N GLY A 162 6.98 11.63 -5.32
CA GLY A 162 5.87 10.76 -5.71
C GLY A 162 4.66 10.86 -4.81
N ILE A 163 3.76 9.90 -4.99
CA ILE A 163 2.57 9.68 -4.16
C ILE A 163 2.58 8.25 -3.61
N LEU A 164 2.26 8.10 -2.32
CA LEU A 164 2.09 6.80 -1.66
C LEU A 164 0.65 6.65 -1.19
N CYS A 165 -0.08 5.71 -1.76
CA CYS A 165 -1.50 5.54 -1.48
C CYS A 165 -1.97 4.07 -1.52
N VAL A 166 -3.17 3.83 -0.96
CA VAL A 166 -3.88 2.56 -0.97
C VAL A 166 -5.12 2.73 -1.86
N PRO A 167 -5.05 2.42 -3.18
CA PRO A 167 -6.10 2.82 -4.10
C PRO A 167 -7.35 1.92 -4.04
N ARG A 168 -7.28 0.75 -3.42
CA ARG A 168 -8.41 -0.16 -3.26
C ARG A 168 -8.69 -0.42 -1.79
N HIS A 169 -9.92 -0.16 -1.37
CA HIS A 169 -10.37 -0.31 0.02
C HIS A 169 -9.45 0.37 1.04
N SER A 170 -9.08 1.62 0.75
CA SER A 170 -8.12 2.41 1.53
C SER A 170 -8.36 2.29 3.04
N ASN A 171 -7.31 2.06 3.79
CA ASN A 171 -7.35 2.02 5.25
C ASN A 171 -7.08 3.44 5.81
N PRO A 172 -7.97 4.05 6.62
CA PRO A 172 -9.14 3.44 7.28
C PRO A 172 -10.48 3.69 6.56
N SER A 173 -10.53 4.46 5.47
CA SER A 173 -11.77 4.98 4.88
C SER A 173 -12.61 3.94 4.13
N GLY A 174 -11.98 2.88 3.61
CA GLY A 174 -12.61 1.92 2.69
C GLY A 174 -12.76 2.43 1.26
N THR A 175 -12.29 3.63 0.95
CA THR A 175 -12.37 4.26 -0.38
C THR A 175 -11.67 3.41 -1.44
N THR A 176 -12.32 3.23 -2.59
CA THR A 176 -11.71 2.66 -3.80
C THR A 176 -11.68 3.74 -4.87
N TYR A 177 -10.51 3.95 -5.45
CA TYR A 177 -10.31 4.99 -6.46
C TYR A 177 -10.99 4.57 -7.77
N SER A 178 -11.67 5.53 -8.43
CA SER A 178 -12.21 5.32 -9.76
C SER A 178 -11.09 5.31 -10.81
N ASP A 179 -11.38 4.69 -11.95
CA ASP A 179 -10.45 4.69 -13.09
C ASP A 179 -10.15 6.11 -13.57
N GLU A 180 -11.15 6.99 -13.54
CA GLU A 180 -11.01 8.41 -13.87
C GLU A 180 -10.07 9.13 -12.91
N ASN A 181 -10.21 8.88 -11.60
CA ASN A 181 -9.35 9.47 -10.59
C ASN A 181 -7.89 8.99 -10.76
N ILE A 182 -7.69 7.70 -10.98
CA ILE A 182 -6.36 7.12 -11.25
C ILE A 182 -5.73 7.72 -12.52
N LYS A 183 -6.47 7.81 -13.63
CA LYS A 183 -5.98 8.42 -14.88
C LYS A 183 -5.57 9.87 -14.66
N LYS A 184 -6.42 10.66 -13.98
CA LYS A 184 -6.10 12.06 -13.70
C LYS A 184 -4.88 12.21 -12.78
N MET A 185 -4.75 11.35 -11.79
CA MET A 185 -3.58 11.32 -10.92
C MET A 185 -2.29 11.03 -11.70
N PHE A 186 -2.30 10.07 -12.64
CA PHE A 186 -1.17 9.81 -13.52
C PHE A 186 -0.85 10.99 -14.43
N GLU A 187 -1.86 11.61 -15.05
CA GLU A 187 -1.67 12.79 -15.89
C GLU A 187 -0.96 13.91 -15.13
N ILE A 188 -1.43 14.27 -13.95
CA ILE A 188 -0.85 15.31 -13.11
C ILE A 188 0.59 14.99 -12.73
N GLY A 189 0.84 13.79 -12.18
CA GLY A 189 2.18 13.42 -11.72
C GLY A 189 3.20 13.30 -12.85
N LEU A 190 2.82 12.76 -14.02
CA LEU A 190 3.69 12.64 -15.18
C LEU A 190 3.97 14.00 -15.86
N ASN A 191 3.00 14.92 -15.83
CA ASN A 191 3.22 16.30 -16.29
C ASN A 191 4.20 17.06 -15.38
N PHE A 192 4.15 16.80 -14.07
CA PHE A 192 5.10 17.37 -13.11
C PHE A 192 6.51 16.81 -13.33
N SER A 193 6.67 15.50 -13.43
CA SER A 193 7.97 14.85 -13.64
C SER A 193 7.82 13.44 -14.21
N ASN A 194 8.62 13.10 -15.23
CA ASN A 194 8.72 11.73 -15.73
C ASN A 194 9.35 10.74 -14.74
N LYS A 195 9.85 11.24 -13.60
CA LYS A 195 10.39 10.45 -12.48
C LYS A 195 9.47 10.43 -11.26
N PHE A 196 8.27 11.02 -11.37
CA PHE A 196 7.30 11.00 -10.30
C PHE A 196 6.87 9.56 -10.01
N LEU A 197 7.06 9.12 -8.77
CA LEU A 197 6.82 7.73 -8.38
C LEU A 197 5.39 7.55 -7.87
N PHE A 198 4.68 6.58 -8.43
CA PHE A 198 3.37 6.15 -7.95
C PHE A 198 3.53 4.85 -7.16
N LEU A 199 3.53 4.94 -5.83
CA LEU A 199 3.58 3.79 -4.94
C LEU A 199 2.18 3.39 -4.50
N PHE A 200 1.70 2.26 -5.00
CA PHE A 200 0.39 1.70 -4.67
C PHE A 200 0.55 0.52 -3.72
N ASP A 201 0.09 0.68 -2.48
CA ASP A 201 -0.05 -0.43 -1.55
C ASP A 201 -1.38 -1.15 -1.85
N HIS A 202 -1.28 -2.32 -2.43
CA HIS A 202 -2.42 -3.17 -2.80
C HIS A 202 -2.70 -4.27 -1.77
N ALA A 203 -2.58 -3.96 -0.48
CA ALA A 203 -2.87 -4.92 0.60
C ALA A 203 -4.28 -5.54 0.51
N TYR A 204 -5.21 -4.89 -0.20
CA TYR A 204 -6.62 -5.30 -0.34
C TYR A 204 -7.01 -5.52 -1.81
N LEU A 205 -6.10 -6.04 -2.62
CA LEU A 205 -6.29 -6.18 -4.06
C LEU A 205 -7.42 -7.16 -4.44
N ILE A 206 -7.65 -8.20 -3.63
CA ILE A 206 -8.57 -9.32 -3.88
C ILE A 206 -9.84 -9.18 -3.07
#